data_7c9127914069781a8ab58972a411d8c5
#
_entry.id   7c9127914069781a8ab58972a411d8c5
#
_cell.length_a   1.000
_cell.length_b   1.000
_cell.length_c   1.000
_cell.angle_alpha   90.00
_cell.angle_beta   90.00
_cell.angle_gamma   90.00
#
_symmetry.space_group_name_H-M   'P 1'
#
loop_
_entity.id
_entity.type
_entity.pdbx_description
1 polymer ?
#
loop_
_entity_poly.entity_id
_entity_poly.type
_entity_poly.pdbx_seq_one_letter_code
_entity_poly.pdbx_strand_id
1 'polypeptide(L)'
;MIAVVYSGSKTAFWKIARDGKAVAECTMPGINPCLNDPKAILNALNKKTTLINHAESIKKIYVFAAGASSPERKNELAETLGQFFRYSKILVKDDIYGAAISACYNHTGIVGILGSGANCAYFDGKNPEKNNYGLGFILGDEGSANYLGKVLLKHFMQNKLPDDLHKKFEVKYNLDRPQILERVYKKPMAQQFLSSFFDFFIENRDHKYILDVVNQAFERYYHIYMLPTVKQHPGHDIHFVGLVAGTFQDQLRAIAKQHGLTITSITKEPIYNLLNYYSN
;
A
#
# COMPACT_ATOMS: atom_id res chain seq x y z
N MET A 1 15.87 4.36 -21.09
CA MET A 1 14.71 3.79 -20.39
C MET A 1 14.63 4.31 -18.96
N ILE A 2 13.43 4.40 -18.43
CA ILE A 2 13.16 4.66 -17.01
C ILE A 2 12.39 3.49 -16.40
N ALA A 3 12.50 3.32 -15.10
CA ALA A 3 11.63 2.43 -14.36
C ALA A 3 10.92 3.21 -13.23
N VAL A 4 9.68 2.86 -12.98
CA VAL A 4 8.91 3.37 -11.85
C VAL A 4 8.49 2.19 -10.98
N VAL A 5 8.64 2.36 -9.68
CA VAL A 5 8.33 1.33 -8.67
C VAL A 5 7.42 1.91 -7.63
N TYR A 6 6.28 1.25 -7.41
CA TYR A 6 5.42 1.56 -6.27
C TYR A 6 5.31 0.32 -5.38
N SER A 7 5.77 0.44 -4.16
CA SER A 7 5.89 -0.69 -3.24
C SER A 7 5.17 -0.47 -1.93
N GLY A 8 4.13 -1.24 -1.72
CA GLY A 8 3.62 -1.52 -0.38
C GLY A 8 4.41 -2.66 0.29
N SER A 9 4.02 -3.03 1.51
CA SER A 9 4.71 -4.11 2.23
C SER A 9 4.46 -5.51 1.67
N LYS A 10 3.35 -5.75 0.95
CA LYS A 10 3.04 -7.06 0.34
C LYS A 10 3.64 -7.21 -1.05
N THR A 11 3.50 -6.18 -1.89
CA THR A 11 3.83 -6.26 -3.32
C THR A 11 4.49 -4.96 -3.78
N ALA A 12 5.55 -5.10 -4.57
CA ALA A 12 6.16 -4.04 -5.35
C ALA A 12 5.78 -4.22 -6.82
N PHE A 13 5.21 -3.17 -7.40
CA PHE A 13 4.84 -3.07 -8.81
C PHE A 13 5.95 -2.33 -9.56
N TRP A 14 6.39 -2.88 -10.66
CA TRP A 14 7.42 -2.31 -11.52
C TRP A 14 6.85 -2.06 -12.91
N LYS A 15 7.08 -0.86 -13.43
CA LYS A 15 6.83 -0.53 -14.84
C LYS A 15 8.07 0.09 -15.44
N ILE A 16 8.42 -0.38 -16.64
CA ILE A 16 9.58 0.09 -17.39
C ILE A 16 9.07 0.78 -18.65
N ALA A 17 9.56 1.98 -18.92
CA ALA A 17 9.21 2.75 -20.12
C ALA A 17 10.43 3.14 -20.94
N ARG A 18 10.20 3.20 -22.25
CA ARG A 18 11.11 3.75 -23.25
C ARG A 18 10.35 4.80 -24.05
N ASP A 19 10.88 6.02 -24.12
CA ASP A 19 10.33 7.13 -24.93
C ASP A 19 8.82 7.36 -24.65
N GLY A 20 8.47 7.41 -23.35
CA GLY A 20 7.10 7.63 -22.88
C GLY A 20 6.18 6.39 -22.95
N LYS A 21 6.60 5.28 -23.55
CA LYS A 21 5.76 4.08 -23.71
C LYS A 21 6.19 2.95 -22.76
N ALA A 22 5.24 2.34 -22.08
CA ALA A 22 5.50 1.15 -21.28
C ALA A 22 5.97 0.00 -22.17
N VAL A 23 7.09 -0.62 -21.82
CA VAL A 23 7.71 -1.72 -22.59
C VAL A 23 7.75 -3.02 -21.79
N ALA A 24 7.74 -2.96 -20.47
CA ALA A 24 7.70 -4.12 -19.61
C ALA A 24 7.12 -3.78 -18.25
N GLU A 25 6.56 -4.79 -17.59
CA GLU A 25 6.08 -4.71 -16.23
C GLU A 25 6.30 -6.02 -15.49
N CYS A 26 6.43 -5.95 -14.19
CA CYS A 26 6.42 -7.13 -13.33
C CYS A 26 6.04 -6.77 -11.90
N THR A 27 5.74 -7.79 -11.12
CA THR A 27 5.55 -7.69 -9.68
C THR A 27 6.57 -8.54 -8.94
N MET A 28 6.91 -8.14 -7.73
CA MET A 28 7.77 -8.89 -6.83
C MET A 28 7.29 -8.69 -5.38
N PRO A 29 7.82 -9.44 -4.40
CA PRO A 29 7.56 -9.17 -2.99
C PRO A 29 7.82 -7.70 -2.65
N GLY A 30 7.01 -7.15 -1.74
CA GLY A 30 7.11 -5.75 -1.35
C GLY A 30 8.51 -5.38 -0.88
N ILE A 31 8.96 -4.21 -1.26
CA ILE A 31 10.23 -3.61 -0.83
C ILE A 31 9.91 -2.61 0.27
N ASN A 32 10.34 -2.92 1.49
CA ASN A 32 10.18 -2.05 2.65
C ASN A 32 11.50 -2.05 3.45
N PRO A 33 12.29 -0.97 3.41
CA PRO A 33 13.59 -0.91 4.08
C PRO A 33 13.52 -1.00 5.62
N CYS A 34 12.32 -0.84 6.21
CA CYS A 34 12.11 -1.12 7.62
C CYS A 34 12.04 -2.60 7.97
N LEU A 35 11.67 -3.46 7.00
CA LEU A 35 11.28 -4.84 7.25
C LEU A 35 12.12 -5.85 6.46
N ASN A 36 12.70 -5.43 5.35
CA ASN A 36 13.44 -6.31 4.46
C ASN A 36 14.95 -6.11 4.59
N ASP A 37 15.67 -7.19 4.78
CA ASP A 37 17.12 -7.23 4.65
C ASP A 37 17.53 -6.90 3.20
N PRO A 38 18.58 -6.09 2.97
CA PRO A 38 19.13 -5.81 1.63
C PRO A 38 19.39 -7.06 0.79
N LYS A 39 19.92 -8.13 1.38
CA LYS A 39 20.15 -9.41 0.68
C LYS A 39 18.85 -10.04 0.19
N ALA A 40 17.77 -9.94 0.96
CA ALA A 40 16.48 -10.48 0.55
C ALA A 40 15.92 -9.70 -0.67
N ILE A 41 16.09 -8.37 -0.70
CA ILE A 41 15.72 -7.53 -1.84
C ILE A 41 16.52 -7.93 -3.09
N LEU A 42 17.84 -8.04 -2.98
CA LEU A 42 18.71 -8.45 -4.10
C LEU A 42 18.35 -9.84 -4.62
N ASN A 43 18.10 -10.79 -3.73
CA ASN A 43 17.68 -12.14 -4.10
C ASN A 43 16.34 -12.13 -4.85
N ALA A 44 15.41 -11.26 -4.47
CA ALA A 44 14.13 -11.13 -5.15
C ALA A 44 14.30 -10.51 -6.55
N LEU A 45 15.17 -9.51 -6.72
CA LEU A 45 15.50 -8.89 -8.01
C LEU A 45 16.13 -9.91 -8.96
N ASN A 46 17.11 -10.71 -8.48
CA ASN A 46 17.80 -11.72 -9.27
C ASN A 46 16.90 -12.88 -9.74
N LYS A 47 15.69 -13.01 -9.21
CA LYS A 47 14.69 -13.99 -9.66
C LYS A 47 13.72 -13.43 -10.72
N LYS A 48 13.82 -12.13 -11.07
CA LYS A 48 12.89 -11.48 -12.02
C LYS A 48 13.54 -11.27 -13.37
N THR A 49 13.30 -12.20 -14.28
CA THR A 49 13.83 -12.15 -15.67
C THR A 49 13.55 -10.82 -16.36
N THR A 50 12.35 -10.25 -16.16
CA THR A 50 12.00 -8.93 -16.69
C THR A 50 13.00 -7.85 -16.26
N LEU A 51 13.39 -7.81 -14.97
CA LEU A 51 14.33 -6.81 -14.46
C LEU A 51 15.76 -7.11 -14.91
N ILE A 52 16.17 -8.37 -14.93
CA ILE A 52 17.49 -8.80 -15.43
C ILE A 52 17.68 -8.34 -16.87
N ASN A 53 16.72 -8.59 -17.75
CA ASN A 53 16.80 -8.26 -19.18
C ASN A 53 16.86 -6.75 -19.48
N HIS A 54 16.45 -5.91 -18.53
CA HIS A 54 16.41 -4.46 -18.71
C HIS A 54 17.41 -3.70 -17.82
N ALA A 55 18.12 -4.38 -16.91
CA ALA A 55 18.95 -3.74 -15.88
C ALA A 55 19.98 -2.76 -16.45
N GLU A 56 20.66 -3.11 -17.53
CA GLU A 56 21.68 -2.25 -18.15
C GLU A 56 21.08 -1.09 -18.97
N SER A 57 19.87 -1.27 -19.48
CA SER A 57 19.18 -0.30 -20.32
C SER A 57 18.47 0.79 -19.53
N ILE A 58 18.08 0.51 -18.27
CA ILE A 58 17.43 1.47 -17.39
C ILE A 58 18.46 2.49 -16.91
N LYS A 59 18.18 3.80 -17.12
CA LYS A 59 19.07 4.90 -16.72
C LYS A 59 18.56 5.68 -15.51
N LYS A 60 17.25 5.62 -15.25
CA LYS A 60 16.63 6.24 -14.07
C LYS A 60 15.61 5.29 -13.45
N ILE A 61 15.59 5.23 -12.12
CA ILE A 61 14.59 4.47 -11.37
C ILE A 61 13.98 5.39 -10.32
N TYR A 62 12.65 5.51 -10.35
CA TYR A 62 11.85 6.23 -9.37
C TYR A 62 11.16 5.22 -8.46
N VAL A 63 11.54 5.19 -7.19
CA VAL A 63 11.05 4.21 -6.21
C VAL A 63 10.22 4.92 -5.15
N PHE A 64 8.99 4.45 -4.96
CA PHE A 64 8.07 4.90 -3.93
C PHE A 64 7.77 3.71 -3.04
N ALA A 65 8.37 3.70 -1.83
CA ALA A 65 8.35 2.52 -0.99
C ALA A 65 7.85 2.81 0.42
N ALA A 66 6.91 1.99 0.90
CA ALA A 66 6.52 1.98 2.30
C ALA A 66 7.76 1.76 3.20
N GLY A 67 7.84 2.49 4.30
CA GLY A 67 8.98 2.42 5.22
C GLY A 67 10.21 3.24 4.82
N ALA A 68 10.26 3.83 3.62
CA ALA A 68 11.33 4.75 3.19
C ALA A 68 11.10 6.18 3.71
N SER A 69 10.81 6.35 5.00
CA SER A 69 10.41 7.63 5.58
C SER A 69 11.61 8.51 6.01
N SER A 70 12.77 7.91 6.31
CA SER A 70 13.97 8.67 6.71
C SER A 70 15.01 8.75 5.60
N PRO A 71 15.90 9.76 5.61
CA PRO A 71 17.01 9.87 4.64
C PRO A 71 17.89 8.63 4.61
N GLU A 72 18.21 8.06 5.78
CA GLU A 72 19.07 6.89 5.93
C GLU A 72 18.47 5.68 5.20
N ARG A 73 17.18 5.39 5.41
CA ARG A 73 16.47 4.28 4.76
C ARG A 73 16.34 4.48 3.25
N LYS A 74 16.15 5.74 2.80
CA LYS A 74 16.14 6.07 1.37
C LYS A 74 17.48 5.78 0.72
N ASN A 75 18.56 6.18 1.38
CA ASN A 75 19.93 5.96 0.90
C ASN A 75 20.26 4.46 0.88
N GLU A 76 20.00 3.75 1.99
CA GLU A 76 20.22 2.30 2.08
C GLU A 76 19.50 1.53 0.97
N LEU A 77 18.22 1.88 0.71
CA LEU A 77 17.46 1.25 -0.36
C LEU A 77 18.03 1.62 -1.74
N ALA A 78 18.43 2.86 -1.95
CA ALA A 78 19.04 3.29 -3.20
C ALA A 78 20.37 2.56 -3.46
N GLU A 79 21.22 2.41 -2.45
CA GLU A 79 22.48 1.64 -2.52
C GLU A 79 22.21 0.16 -2.79
N THR A 80 21.24 -0.44 -2.10
CA THR A 80 20.86 -1.83 -2.32
C THR A 80 20.42 -2.07 -3.76
N LEU A 81 19.52 -1.23 -4.29
CA LEU A 81 19.08 -1.33 -5.68
C LEU A 81 20.20 -1.04 -6.67
N GLY A 82 21.14 -0.14 -6.33
CA GLY A 82 22.31 0.21 -7.14
C GLY A 82 23.28 -0.95 -7.36
N GLN A 83 23.32 -1.93 -6.45
CA GLN A 83 24.14 -3.14 -6.64
C GLN A 83 23.62 -3.99 -7.82
N PHE A 84 22.32 -3.97 -8.07
CA PHE A 84 21.71 -4.65 -9.20
C PHE A 84 21.63 -3.76 -10.45
N PHE A 85 21.19 -2.51 -10.31
CA PHE A 85 21.03 -1.54 -11.41
C PHE A 85 22.23 -0.60 -11.51
N ARG A 86 23.38 -1.13 -11.85
CA ARG A 86 24.69 -0.44 -11.79
C ARG A 86 24.79 0.83 -12.67
N TYR A 87 23.94 0.94 -13.70
CA TYR A 87 23.98 2.05 -14.66
C TYR A 87 22.82 3.02 -14.48
N SER A 88 22.07 2.89 -13.38
CA SER A 88 20.87 3.68 -13.13
C SER A 88 21.09 4.73 -12.04
N LYS A 89 20.55 5.93 -12.26
CA LYS A 89 20.32 6.89 -11.17
C LYS A 89 19.04 6.51 -10.44
N ILE A 90 19.12 6.22 -9.14
CA ILE A 90 18.00 5.75 -8.34
C ILE A 90 17.53 6.86 -7.42
N LEU A 91 16.23 7.15 -7.47
CA LEU A 91 15.56 8.14 -6.62
C LEU A 91 14.54 7.41 -5.76
N VAL A 92 14.74 7.44 -4.44
CA VAL A 92 13.83 6.81 -3.47
C VAL A 92 13.05 7.87 -2.71
N LYS A 93 11.75 7.71 -2.68
CA LYS A 93 10.79 8.48 -1.86
C LYS A 93 9.90 7.50 -1.08
N ASP A 94 9.18 8.00 -0.09
CA ASP A 94 8.16 7.22 0.61
C ASP A 94 6.91 6.98 -0.26
N ASP A 95 6.09 6.04 0.15
CA ASP A 95 4.88 5.65 -0.58
C ASP A 95 3.82 6.76 -0.59
N ILE A 96 3.74 7.57 0.48
CA ILE A 96 2.81 8.72 0.53
C ILE A 96 3.15 9.79 -0.50
N TYR A 97 4.44 10.00 -0.80
CA TYR A 97 4.86 10.89 -1.88
C TYR A 97 4.41 10.34 -3.23
N GLY A 98 4.60 9.04 -3.48
CA GLY A 98 4.13 8.40 -4.71
C GLY A 98 2.60 8.44 -4.84
N ALA A 99 1.88 8.20 -3.75
CA ALA A 99 0.43 8.31 -3.72
C ALA A 99 -0.03 9.73 -4.07
N ALA A 100 0.61 10.76 -3.48
CA ALA A 100 0.28 12.16 -3.73
C ALA A 100 0.51 12.55 -5.20
N ILE A 101 1.68 12.25 -5.76
CA ILE A 101 1.96 12.50 -7.18
C ILE A 101 0.96 11.76 -8.09
N SER A 102 0.61 10.51 -7.77
CA SER A 102 -0.31 9.72 -8.60
C SER A 102 -1.74 10.25 -8.60
N ALA A 103 -2.16 10.90 -7.51
CA ALA A 103 -3.53 11.38 -7.33
C ALA A 103 -3.71 12.86 -7.66
N CYS A 104 -2.73 13.69 -7.31
CA CYS A 104 -2.80 15.14 -7.41
C CYS A 104 -1.92 15.72 -8.52
N TYR A 105 -0.97 14.95 -9.06
CA TYR A 105 0.10 15.46 -9.95
C TYR A 105 0.88 16.60 -9.26
N ASN A 106 0.66 17.84 -9.67
CA ASN A 106 1.31 19.03 -9.10
C ASN A 106 0.29 19.96 -8.38
N HIS A 107 -0.95 19.49 -8.18
CA HIS A 107 -1.99 20.26 -7.48
C HIS A 107 -1.98 19.92 -5.99
N THR A 108 -2.47 20.86 -5.18
CA THR A 108 -2.66 20.62 -3.75
C THR A 108 -3.83 19.68 -3.50
N GLY A 109 -3.76 18.88 -2.42
CA GLY A 109 -4.86 17.98 -2.06
C GLY A 109 -4.57 17.20 -0.78
N ILE A 110 -5.58 16.52 -0.27
CA ILE A 110 -5.45 15.59 0.84
C ILE A 110 -5.45 14.17 0.27
N VAL A 111 -4.43 13.40 0.60
CA VAL A 111 -4.24 12.05 0.04
C VAL A 111 -4.28 11.01 1.14
N GLY A 112 -5.28 10.14 1.08
CA GLY A 112 -5.38 8.96 1.93
C GLY A 112 -4.83 7.72 1.24
N ILE A 113 -4.00 6.93 1.95
CA ILE A 113 -3.60 5.59 1.53
C ILE A 113 -4.43 4.55 2.28
N LEU A 114 -5.05 3.64 1.53
CA LEU A 114 -5.70 2.43 2.03
C LEU A 114 -5.27 1.24 1.16
N GLY A 115 -4.12 0.70 1.50
CA GLY A 115 -3.48 -0.45 0.86
C GLY A 115 -3.18 -1.57 1.86
N SER A 116 -1.96 -2.13 1.83
CA SER A 116 -1.50 -3.07 2.87
C SER A 116 -1.42 -2.43 4.24
N GLY A 117 -0.99 -1.15 4.31
CA GLY A 117 -1.07 -0.26 5.45
C GLY A 117 -1.98 0.94 5.17
N ALA A 118 -2.03 1.89 6.11
CA ALA A 118 -2.81 3.12 6.00
C ALA A 118 -1.95 4.35 6.32
N ASN A 119 -2.23 5.45 5.62
CA ASN A 119 -1.63 6.75 5.88
C ASN A 119 -2.55 7.87 5.36
N CYS A 120 -2.29 9.13 5.75
CA CYS A 120 -2.96 10.29 5.22
C CYS A 120 -2.02 11.50 5.31
N ALA A 121 -1.99 12.34 4.29
CA ALA A 121 -1.22 13.58 4.31
C ALA A 121 -1.87 14.65 3.45
N TYR A 122 -1.66 15.91 3.82
CA TYR A 122 -1.83 17.04 2.92
C TYR A 122 -0.63 17.11 1.97
N PHE A 123 -0.89 17.39 0.71
CA PHE A 123 0.11 17.59 -0.33
C PHE A 123 0.06 19.04 -0.83
N ASP A 124 1.18 19.75 -0.76
CA ASP A 124 1.27 21.17 -1.13
C ASP A 124 1.49 21.42 -2.63
N GLY A 125 1.39 20.36 -3.45
CA GLY A 125 1.71 20.35 -4.87
C GLY A 125 3.16 19.98 -5.19
N LYS A 126 4.02 19.85 -4.16
CA LYS A 126 5.44 19.46 -4.30
C LYS A 126 5.83 18.34 -3.34
N ASN A 127 5.41 18.44 -2.09
CA ASN A 127 5.76 17.49 -1.04
C ASN A 127 4.54 17.17 -0.16
N PRO A 128 4.40 15.92 0.28
CA PRO A 128 3.45 15.62 1.36
C PRO A 128 3.96 16.23 2.67
N GLU A 129 3.06 16.83 3.43
CA GLU A 129 3.37 17.32 4.77
C GLU A 129 3.71 16.17 5.70
N LYS A 130 4.70 16.38 6.58
CA LYS A 130 5.03 15.40 7.61
C LYS A 130 3.88 15.26 8.59
N ASN A 131 3.52 14.04 8.89
CA ASN A 131 2.48 13.72 9.86
C ASN A 131 2.95 12.65 10.87
N ASN A 132 2.14 12.42 11.89
CA ASN A 132 2.40 11.43 12.94
C ASN A 132 1.62 10.12 12.71
N TYR A 133 1.06 9.92 11.51
CA TYR A 133 0.42 8.68 11.09
C TYR A 133 1.48 7.68 10.60
N GLY A 134 1.09 6.58 10.01
CA GLY A 134 2.06 5.61 9.50
C GLY A 134 2.79 4.85 10.62
N LEU A 135 2.10 4.55 11.71
CA LEU A 135 2.62 3.83 12.87
C LEU A 135 2.81 2.33 12.61
N GLY A 136 2.41 1.85 11.44
CA GLY A 136 2.54 0.46 11.04
C GLY A 136 1.47 -0.45 11.65
N PHE A 137 1.57 -1.74 11.31
CA PHE A 137 0.50 -2.72 11.52
C PHE A 137 0.21 -3.06 13.00
N ILE A 138 1.11 -2.75 13.92
CA ILE A 138 0.91 -3.01 15.37
C ILE A 138 0.13 -1.87 16.01
N LEU A 139 0.56 -0.63 15.81
CA LEU A 139 0.05 0.56 16.50
C LEU A 139 -0.96 1.37 15.69
N GLY A 140 -1.15 1.05 14.40
CA GLY A 140 -1.99 1.81 13.49
C GLY A 140 -2.55 0.96 12.36
N ASP A 141 -2.51 1.51 11.15
CA ASP A 141 -2.99 0.93 9.90
C ASP A 141 -4.52 0.70 9.87
N GLU A 142 -5.32 1.45 10.63
CA GLU A 142 -6.78 1.36 10.62
C GLU A 142 -7.32 1.53 9.19
N GLY A 143 -8.27 0.69 8.83
CA GLY A 143 -8.86 0.66 7.47
C GLY A 143 -8.06 -0.08 6.42
N SER A 144 -6.80 -0.45 6.68
CA SER A 144 -5.93 -1.17 5.74
C SER A 144 -6.19 -2.68 5.68
N ALA A 145 -5.56 -3.35 4.70
CA ALA A 145 -5.58 -4.81 4.60
C ALA A 145 -4.99 -5.50 5.85
N ASN A 146 -3.94 -4.92 6.46
CA ASN A 146 -3.38 -5.42 7.72
C ASN A 146 -4.40 -5.39 8.86
N TYR A 147 -5.09 -4.27 8.98
CA TYR A 147 -6.12 -4.09 10.00
C TYR A 147 -7.28 -5.07 9.79
N LEU A 148 -7.79 -5.16 8.56
CA LEU A 148 -8.88 -6.07 8.20
C LEU A 148 -8.47 -7.53 8.45
N GLY A 149 -7.25 -7.91 8.09
CA GLY A 149 -6.71 -9.26 8.37
C GLY A 149 -6.62 -9.56 9.87
N LYS A 150 -6.20 -8.59 10.70
CA LYS A 150 -6.22 -8.74 12.17
C LYS A 150 -7.64 -8.97 12.70
N VAL A 151 -8.61 -8.22 12.20
CA VAL A 151 -10.02 -8.36 12.62
C VAL A 151 -10.56 -9.73 12.21
N LEU A 152 -10.32 -10.15 10.97
CA LEU A 152 -10.77 -11.45 10.47
C LEU A 152 -10.21 -12.61 11.29
N LEU A 153 -8.89 -12.64 11.51
CA LEU A 153 -8.24 -13.68 12.31
C LEU A 153 -8.72 -13.71 13.74
N LYS A 154 -8.89 -12.53 14.35
CA LYS A 154 -9.44 -12.43 15.71
C LYS A 154 -10.85 -13.00 15.78
N HIS A 155 -11.72 -12.66 14.83
CA HIS A 155 -13.10 -13.16 14.82
C HIS A 155 -13.17 -14.65 14.50
N PHE A 156 -12.31 -15.15 13.61
CA PHE A 156 -12.17 -16.58 13.37
C PHE A 156 -11.78 -17.34 14.64
N MET A 157 -10.69 -16.95 15.31
CA MET A 157 -10.22 -17.63 16.53
C MET A 157 -11.17 -17.52 17.72
N GLN A 158 -12.10 -16.56 17.72
CA GLN A 158 -13.13 -16.36 18.74
C GLN A 158 -14.50 -16.95 18.37
N ASN A 159 -14.59 -17.68 17.24
CA ASN A 159 -15.84 -18.24 16.71
C ASN A 159 -16.94 -17.17 16.52
N LYS A 160 -16.55 -15.97 16.05
CA LYS A 160 -17.45 -14.83 15.80
C LYS A 160 -17.77 -14.62 14.31
N LEU A 161 -17.18 -15.41 13.43
CA LEU A 161 -17.56 -15.39 12.01
C LEU A 161 -18.94 -16.06 11.83
N PRO A 162 -19.78 -15.57 10.93
CA PRO A 162 -20.94 -16.32 10.45
C PRO A 162 -20.53 -17.72 9.98
N ASP A 163 -21.38 -18.72 10.19
CA ASP A 163 -21.05 -20.14 9.93
C ASP A 163 -20.58 -20.40 8.52
N ASP A 164 -21.19 -19.74 7.51
CA ASP A 164 -20.81 -19.88 6.11
C ASP A 164 -19.42 -19.29 5.85
N LEU A 165 -19.09 -18.13 6.43
CA LEU A 165 -17.75 -17.52 6.31
C LEU A 165 -16.70 -18.30 7.11
N HIS A 166 -17.09 -18.87 8.25
CA HIS A 166 -16.18 -19.70 9.07
C HIS A 166 -15.75 -20.93 8.27
N LYS A 167 -16.68 -21.67 7.66
CA LYS A 167 -16.39 -22.82 6.80
C LYS A 167 -15.55 -22.45 5.58
N LYS A 168 -15.87 -21.33 4.92
CA LYS A 168 -15.05 -20.82 3.78
C LYS A 168 -13.62 -20.51 4.20
N PHE A 169 -13.44 -19.91 5.39
CA PHE A 169 -12.12 -19.58 5.92
C PHE A 169 -11.30 -20.85 6.19
N GLU A 170 -11.89 -21.84 6.89
CA GLU A 170 -11.23 -23.12 7.18
C GLU A 170 -10.78 -23.83 5.89
N VAL A 171 -11.67 -23.95 4.92
CA VAL A 171 -11.37 -24.61 3.62
C VAL A 171 -10.24 -23.87 2.88
N LYS A 172 -10.27 -22.54 2.88
CA LYS A 172 -9.33 -21.74 2.10
C LYS A 172 -7.93 -21.72 2.71
N TYR A 173 -7.83 -21.56 4.02
CA TYR A 173 -6.55 -21.31 4.68
C TYR A 173 -6.01 -22.51 5.44
N ASN A 174 -6.87 -23.41 5.88
CA ASN A 174 -6.50 -24.60 6.66
C ASN A 174 -5.52 -24.28 7.80
N LEU A 175 -5.83 -23.23 8.58
CA LEU A 175 -5.01 -22.71 9.66
C LEU A 175 -5.70 -22.93 10.99
N ASP A 176 -4.98 -23.46 11.96
CA ASP A 176 -5.39 -23.54 13.34
C ASP A 176 -4.89 -22.34 14.18
N ARG A 177 -5.42 -22.22 15.41
CA ARG A 177 -5.03 -21.16 16.34
C ARG A 177 -3.52 -21.13 16.65
N PRO A 178 -2.83 -22.25 16.97
CA PRO A 178 -1.39 -22.27 17.19
C PRO A 178 -0.59 -21.76 15.99
N GLN A 179 -0.92 -22.18 14.78
CA GLN A 179 -0.27 -21.75 13.55
C GLN A 179 -0.44 -20.25 13.29
N ILE A 180 -1.64 -19.71 13.51
CA ILE A 180 -1.90 -18.27 13.38
C ILE A 180 -1.04 -17.49 14.36
N LEU A 181 -1.04 -17.88 15.65
CA LEU A 181 -0.24 -17.18 16.67
C LEU A 181 1.26 -17.28 16.40
N GLU A 182 1.75 -18.43 15.95
CA GLU A 182 3.15 -18.58 15.54
C GLU A 182 3.50 -17.65 14.39
N ARG A 183 2.66 -17.58 13.33
CA ARG A 183 2.89 -16.71 12.17
C ARG A 183 2.86 -15.23 12.53
N VAL A 184 2.01 -14.82 13.44
CA VAL A 184 1.87 -13.41 13.84
C VAL A 184 2.98 -12.97 14.80
N TYR A 185 3.38 -13.82 15.76
CA TYR A 185 4.24 -13.39 16.88
C TYR A 185 5.68 -13.90 16.80
N LYS A 186 5.95 -14.99 16.08
CA LYS A 186 7.29 -15.63 16.07
C LYS A 186 7.94 -15.66 14.70
N LYS A 187 7.18 -15.60 13.61
CA LYS A 187 7.75 -15.66 12.26
C LYS A 187 7.99 -14.27 11.69
N PRO A 188 8.99 -14.11 10.82
CA PRO A 188 9.16 -12.85 10.08
C PRO A 188 7.96 -12.57 9.16
N MET A 189 7.83 -11.32 8.72
CA MET A 189 6.82 -10.88 7.74
C MET A 189 5.37 -11.00 8.21
N ALA A 190 5.10 -10.83 9.51
CA ALA A 190 3.75 -10.85 10.09
C ALA A 190 2.81 -9.85 9.38
N GLN A 191 3.31 -8.68 8.98
CA GLN A 191 2.54 -7.69 8.23
C GLN A 191 2.03 -8.25 6.88
N GLN A 192 2.88 -8.97 6.14
CA GLN A 192 2.47 -9.59 4.87
C GLN A 192 1.46 -10.72 5.10
N PHE A 193 1.68 -11.52 6.14
CA PHE A 193 0.73 -12.56 6.54
C PHE A 193 -0.64 -11.96 6.86
N LEU A 194 -0.72 -10.91 7.68
CA LEU A 194 -1.97 -10.24 8.00
C LEU A 194 -2.66 -9.67 6.75
N SER A 195 -1.92 -8.93 5.92
CA SER A 195 -2.50 -8.33 4.72
C SER A 195 -2.92 -9.34 3.65
N SER A 196 -2.42 -10.58 3.69
CA SER A 196 -2.81 -11.62 2.74
C SER A 196 -4.28 -12.05 2.89
N PHE A 197 -4.85 -11.87 4.08
CA PHE A 197 -6.27 -12.19 4.32
C PHE A 197 -7.24 -11.20 3.67
N PHE A 198 -6.75 -10.11 3.07
CA PHE A 198 -7.59 -9.20 2.32
C PHE A 198 -8.24 -9.87 1.09
N ASP A 199 -7.62 -10.91 0.54
CA ASP A 199 -8.19 -11.71 -0.55
C ASP A 199 -9.55 -12.34 -0.15
N PHE A 200 -9.73 -12.69 1.14
CA PHE A 200 -11.01 -13.19 1.66
C PHE A 200 -12.11 -12.10 1.66
N PHE A 201 -11.74 -10.85 1.92
CA PHE A 201 -12.65 -9.71 1.82
C PHE A 201 -13.09 -9.46 0.39
N ILE A 202 -12.17 -9.57 -0.58
CA ILE A 202 -12.48 -9.40 -2.01
C ILE A 202 -13.47 -10.47 -2.47
N GLU A 203 -13.23 -11.73 -2.13
CA GLU A 203 -14.06 -12.87 -2.54
C GLU A 203 -15.47 -12.87 -1.91
N ASN A 204 -15.61 -12.29 -0.74
CA ASN A 204 -16.88 -12.22 -0.02
C ASN A 204 -17.39 -10.78 0.14
N ARG A 205 -17.02 -9.88 -0.78
CA ARG A 205 -17.22 -8.43 -0.66
C ARG A 205 -18.69 -8.01 -0.53
N ASP A 206 -19.64 -8.84 -1.01
CA ASP A 206 -21.06 -8.54 -0.94
C ASP A 206 -21.74 -9.12 0.31
N HIS A 207 -21.00 -9.86 1.14
CA HIS A 207 -21.52 -10.43 2.35
C HIS A 207 -21.70 -9.35 3.44
N LYS A 208 -22.88 -9.29 4.08
CA LYS A 208 -23.23 -8.27 5.07
C LYS A 208 -22.17 -8.11 6.17
N TYR A 209 -21.71 -9.21 6.75
CA TYR A 209 -20.66 -9.18 7.78
C TYR A 209 -19.36 -8.51 7.28
N ILE A 210 -18.94 -8.81 6.05
CA ILE A 210 -17.74 -8.22 5.45
C ILE A 210 -17.91 -6.70 5.29
N LEU A 211 -19.07 -6.26 4.79
CA LEU A 211 -19.40 -4.85 4.64
C LEU A 211 -19.43 -4.14 6.00
N ASP A 212 -20.01 -4.77 7.02
CA ASP A 212 -20.06 -4.20 8.39
C ASP A 212 -18.63 -4.02 8.97
N VAL A 213 -17.75 -5.01 8.78
CA VAL A 213 -16.34 -4.93 9.24
C VAL A 213 -15.57 -3.83 8.47
N VAL A 214 -15.76 -3.74 7.16
CA VAL A 214 -15.12 -2.71 6.33
C VAL A 214 -15.61 -1.32 6.72
N ASN A 215 -16.90 -1.13 6.90
CA ASN A 215 -17.48 0.15 7.32
C ASN A 215 -16.89 0.60 8.68
N GLN A 216 -16.84 -0.29 9.67
CA GLN A 216 -16.23 0.02 10.97
C GLN A 216 -14.75 0.38 10.86
N ALA A 217 -14.01 -0.31 9.98
CA ALA A 217 -12.61 -0.04 9.74
C ALA A 217 -12.40 1.34 9.07
N PHE A 218 -13.25 1.71 8.11
CA PHE A 218 -13.21 3.00 7.44
C PHE A 218 -13.63 4.14 8.37
N GLU A 219 -14.65 3.96 9.22
CA GLU A 219 -15.00 4.95 10.24
C GLU A 219 -13.80 5.25 11.15
N ARG A 220 -13.08 4.23 11.60
CA ARG A 220 -11.85 4.42 12.39
C ARG A 220 -10.79 5.19 11.62
N TYR A 221 -10.59 4.86 10.32
CA TYR A 221 -9.67 5.58 9.47
C TYR A 221 -10.05 7.06 9.36
N TYR A 222 -11.32 7.37 9.12
CA TYR A 222 -11.78 8.76 9.04
C TYR A 222 -11.50 9.53 10.32
N HIS A 223 -11.85 8.97 11.47
CA HIS A 223 -11.63 9.64 12.75
C HIS A 223 -10.16 9.86 13.09
N ILE A 224 -9.28 8.91 12.77
CA ILE A 224 -7.87 8.97 13.16
C ILE A 224 -7.04 9.77 12.16
N TYR A 225 -7.29 9.63 10.86
CA TYR A 225 -6.43 10.17 9.80
C TYR A 225 -7.10 11.30 9.02
N MET A 226 -8.27 11.03 8.44
CA MET A 226 -8.87 11.95 7.46
C MET A 226 -9.44 13.22 8.09
N LEU A 227 -10.30 13.10 9.09
CA LEU A 227 -10.96 14.25 9.71
C LEU A 227 -9.98 15.24 10.35
N PRO A 228 -8.95 14.79 11.11
CA PRO A 228 -7.92 15.72 11.61
C PRO A 228 -7.17 16.44 10.48
N THR A 229 -6.84 15.74 9.39
CA THR A 229 -6.14 16.34 8.24
C THR A 229 -7.02 17.35 7.52
N VAL A 230 -8.29 17.04 7.27
CA VAL A 230 -9.25 17.97 6.65
C VAL A 230 -9.47 19.21 7.53
N LYS A 231 -9.51 19.04 8.85
CA LYS A 231 -9.65 20.16 9.79
C LYS A 231 -8.46 21.12 9.74
N GLN A 232 -7.25 20.60 9.54
CA GLN A 232 -6.02 21.39 9.40
C GLN A 232 -5.91 22.06 8.02
N HIS A 233 -6.42 21.39 6.97
CA HIS A 233 -6.35 21.83 5.58
C HIS A 233 -7.75 21.85 4.94
N PRO A 234 -8.64 22.80 5.32
CA PRO A 234 -10.01 22.83 4.81
C PRO A 234 -10.06 23.25 3.34
N GLY A 235 -11.08 22.75 2.62
CA GLY A 235 -11.38 23.18 1.24
C GLY A 235 -10.50 22.55 0.15
N HIS A 236 -9.67 21.58 0.49
CA HIS A 236 -8.87 20.84 -0.49
C HIS A 236 -9.57 19.57 -1.00
N ASP A 237 -9.26 19.21 -2.24
CA ASP A 237 -9.70 17.96 -2.84
C ASP A 237 -9.18 16.75 -2.05
N ILE A 238 -10.03 15.73 -1.93
CA ILE A 238 -9.70 14.49 -1.20
C ILE A 238 -9.53 13.35 -2.20
N HIS A 239 -8.38 12.72 -2.13
CA HIS A 239 -8.01 11.61 -2.99
C HIS A 239 -7.65 10.37 -2.16
N PHE A 240 -7.98 9.20 -2.68
CA PHE A 240 -7.56 7.94 -2.08
C PHE A 240 -6.74 7.09 -3.05
N VAL A 241 -5.76 6.39 -2.49
CA VAL A 241 -4.87 5.50 -3.23
C VAL A 241 -4.77 4.16 -2.53
N GLY A 242 -4.85 3.08 -3.30
CA GLY A 242 -4.57 1.73 -2.84
C GLY A 242 -5.68 0.72 -3.10
N LEU A 243 -5.30 -0.55 -2.94
CA LEU A 243 -6.15 -1.70 -3.28
C LEU A 243 -7.44 -1.74 -2.44
N VAL A 244 -7.34 -1.45 -1.14
CA VAL A 244 -8.50 -1.47 -0.22
C VAL A 244 -9.47 -0.36 -0.60
N ALA A 245 -8.97 0.87 -0.80
CA ALA A 245 -9.78 2.01 -1.24
C ALA A 245 -10.52 1.71 -2.55
N GLY A 246 -9.80 1.17 -3.55
CA GLY A 246 -10.39 0.86 -4.85
C GLY A 246 -11.35 -0.34 -4.83
N THR A 247 -11.18 -1.29 -3.90
CA THR A 247 -12.06 -2.46 -3.79
C THR A 247 -13.40 -2.12 -3.13
N PHE A 248 -13.38 -1.27 -2.10
CA PHE A 248 -14.54 -0.88 -1.32
C PHE A 248 -14.86 0.62 -1.48
N GLN A 249 -14.76 1.12 -2.72
CA GLN A 249 -14.92 2.55 -3.01
C GLN A 249 -16.32 3.08 -2.66
N ASP A 250 -17.36 2.25 -2.80
CA ASP A 250 -18.74 2.67 -2.52
C ASP A 250 -18.93 2.89 -1.01
N GLN A 251 -18.41 1.98 -0.17
CA GLN A 251 -18.41 2.11 1.29
C GLN A 251 -17.60 3.33 1.72
N LEU A 252 -16.42 3.53 1.11
CA LEU A 252 -15.54 4.64 1.43
C LEU A 252 -16.21 6.00 1.10
N ARG A 253 -16.90 6.10 -0.04
CA ARG A 253 -17.68 7.30 -0.44
C ARG A 253 -18.90 7.51 0.44
N ALA A 254 -19.58 6.42 0.83
CA ALA A 254 -20.75 6.52 1.72
C ALA A 254 -20.38 7.10 3.08
N ILE A 255 -19.25 6.65 3.66
CA ILE A 255 -18.74 7.17 4.94
C ILE A 255 -18.26 8.63 4.77
N ALA A 256 -17.54 8.96 3.70
CA ALA A 256 -17.16 10.35 3.42
C ALA A 256 -18.39 11.27 3.45
N LYS A 257 -19.47 10.87 2.78
CA LYS A 257 -20.72 11.64 2.73
C LYS A 257 -21.37 11.82 4.11
N GLN A 258 -21.30 10.81 4.98
CA GLN A 258 -21.80 10.92 6.37
C GLN A 258 -21.04 11.99 7.17
N HIS A 259 -19.75 12.19 6.86
CA HIS A 259 -18.92 13.26 7.44
C HIS A 259 -18.96 14.59 6.67
N GLY A 260 -19.87 14.74 5.68
CA GLY A 260 -19.98 15.95 4.87
C GLY A 260 -18.81 16.15 3.90
N LEU A 261 -18.07 15.07 3.57
CA LEU A 261 -16.92 15.12 2.68
C LEU A 261 -17.23 14.50 1.31
N THR A 262 -16.53 14.97 0.29
CA THR A 262 -16.60 14.43 -1.07
C THR A 262 -15.22 13.93 -1.49
N ILE A 263 -15.15 12.69 -1.97
CA ILE A 263 -13.93 12.11 -2.51
C ILE A 263 -13.84 12.44 -4.01
N THR A 264 -12.82 13.21 -4.38
CA THR A 264 -12.57 13.61 -5.78
C THR A 264 -12.13 12.43 -6.63
N SER A 265 -11.15 11.64 -6.18
CA SER A 265 -10.70 10.45 -6.91
C SER A 265 -10.28 9.29 -6.01
N ILE A 266 -10.37 8.08 -6.57
CA ILE A 266 -9.85 6.86 -5.95
C ILE A 266 -9.00 6.12 -6.98
N THR A 267 -7.70 5.98 -6.71
CA THR A 267 -6.73 5.32 -7.58
C THR A 267 -6.33 3.99 -6.97
N LYS A 268 -6.81 2.90 -7.53
CA LYS A 268 -6.50 1.54 -7.03
C LYS A 268 -5.04 1.16 -7.23
N GLU A 269 -4.47 1.51 -8.39
CA GLU A 269 -3.12 1.17 -8.82
C GLU A 269 -2.34 2.42 -9.24
N PRO A 270 -1.63 3.07 -8.32
CA PRO A 270 -0.96 4.35 -8.59
C PRO A 270 0.18 4.27 -9.60
N ILE A 271 0.70 3.07 -9.86
CA ILE A 271 1.87 2.86 -10.72
C ILE A 271 1.65 3.37 -12.16
N TYR A 272 0.42 3.34 -12.68
CA TYR A 272 0.11 3.84 -14.02
C TYR A 272 0.23 5.37 -14.10
N ASN A 273 -0.34 6.07 -13.13
CA ASN A 273 -0.29 7.53 -13.05
C ASN A 273 1.15 8.01 -12.81
N LEU A 274 1.89 7.29 -11.96
CA LEU A 274 3.30 7.56 -11.71
C LEU A 274 4.14 7.37 -12.99
N LEU A 275 3.90 6.30 -13.75
CA LEU A 275 4.61 6.11 -15.01
C LEU A 275 4.35 7.28 -15.97
N ASN A 276 3.09 7.68 -16.14
CA ASN A 276 2.73 8.83 -16.97
C ASN A 276 3.42 10.11 -16.51
N TYR A 277 3.44 10.37 -15.21
CA TYR A 277 4.07 11.57 -14.64
C TYR A 277 5.59 11.64 -14.91
N TYR A 278 6.30 10.53 -14.79
CA TYR A 278 7.75 10.49 -14.93
C TYR A 278 8.25 10.17 -16.37
N SER A 279 7.35 9.79 -17.26
CA SER A 279 7.67 9.52 -18.66
C SER A 279 7.53 10.72 -19.59
N ASN A 280 6.83 11.75 -19.14
CA ASN A 280 6.67 13.04 -19.80
C ASN A 280 7.62 14.07 -19.19
#